data_bf99f08b8dab547dd9f9c025c36d933c
#
_entry.id   bf99f08b8dab547dd9f9c025c36d933c
#
_cell.length_a   1.000
_cell.length_b   1.000
_cell.length_c   1.000
_cell.angle_alpha   90.00
_cell.angle_beta   90.00
_cell.angle_gamma   90.00
#
_symmetry.space_group_name_H-M   'P 1'
#
loop_
_entity.id
_entity.type
_entity.pdbx_description
1 polymer ?
#
loop_
_entity_poly.entity_id
_entity_poly.type
_entity_poly.pdbx_seq_one_letter_code
_entity_poly.pdbx_strand_id
1 'polypeptide(L)'
;MKSGKFPAKTILAVLILVGLVTILSYNTFDKKPKSINWSHYGGSPGQSRYFEASQITKKNVNKLQVAWYYPTVDSGFNYFSPIVVDTIMYVMAKNSSLVAIHAETGKEIWIHANLQGLTRRGINYWESKDRKDRRLLITVNNTIQAIDALTGKSIMSFGNNGYVDMREGLDREPTSIRRMQSMMPGVLYDNLLIMGSAPGENYFSAPGHVRAYNVVTGKLEWTFHTIPHPGEYGYETWPKDAYKYVGGTNVWSEMTVDTERGIVYLPIGSPTNDFYGADRIGANLFGNCLVALNARTGKRLWHFQTVHHDLWDYDLASAPQLLTLNRNGKKIDAVAIATKHGFVFVFDRVTGEPVFPIEERPFPPSEMPGEQAWPTQPISTLPDFTRHEVTKDMINPYYSQEEKEKWYKRIDAAKSGLFVPPSDKYETIMLPGALGGANFGNTAADPKKGMLYILTQEYPSVYKLNRIKSAKELMSAGDVELAEKIYTNNCRACHGDNMEGRGIAPGLVDAGQRILFDDFKN
;
A
#
# COMPACT_ATOMS: atom_id res chain seq x y z
N MET A 1 71.48 52.60 9.26
CA MET A 1 70.29 51.74 9.08
C MET A 1 69.28 52.44 8.17
N LYS A 2 69.11 51.97 6.93
CA LYS A 2 68.19 52.54 5.95
C LYS A 2 66.80 51.94 6.20
N SER A 3 65.84 52.73 6.61
CA SER A 3 64.43 52.30 6.74
C SER A 3 63.83 52.18 5.34
N GLY A 4 63.58 50.97 4.88
CA GLY A 4 62.87 50.71 3.63
C GLY A 4 61.41 51.01 3.79
N LYS A 5 60.90 52.08 3.20
CA LYS A 5 59.47 52.36 3.07
C LYS A 5 58.90 51.50 1.97
N PHE A 6 57.98 50.60 2.30
CA PHE A 6 57.23 49.88 1.27
C PHE A 6 56.35 50.87 0.47
N PRO A 7 56.33 50.75 -0.85
CA PRO A 7 55.51 51.66 -1.66
C PRO A 7 54.02 51.47 -1.38
N ALA A 8 53.31 52.59 -1.23
CA ALA A 8 51.86 52.61 -0.88
C ALA A 8 50.99 51.75 -1.78
N LYS A 9 51.39 51.54 -3.05
CA LYS A 9 50.68 50.64 -3.98
C LYS A 9 50.76 49.16 -3.59
N THR A 10 51.85 48.72 -2.96
CA THR A 10 52.03 47.34 -2.49
C THR A 10 51.17 47.10 -1.24
N ILE A 11 51.01 48.06 -0.34
CA ILE A 11 50.16 47.98 0.85
C ILE A 11 48.69 47.92 0.43
N LEU A 12 48.29 48.73 -0.55
CA LEU A 12 46.91 48.73 -1.05
C LEU A 12 46.55 47.41 -1.75
N ALA A 13 47.46 46.81 -2.54
CA ALA A 13 47.27 45.55 -3.19
C ALA A 13 47.14 44.38 -2.18
N VAL A 14 47.90 44.35 -1.11
CA VAL A 14 47.80 43.37 -0.01
C VAL A 14 46.47 43.51 0.76
N LEU A 15 46.05 44.74 1.05
CA LEU A 15 44.75 44.99 1.72
C LEU A 15 43.56 44.57 0.84
N ILE A 16 43.61 44.80 -0.47
CA ILE A 16 42.58 44.33 -1.42
C ILE A 16 42.57 42.80 -1.49
N LEU A 17 43.73 42.15 -1.52
CA LEU A 17 43.85 40.68 -1.57
C LEU A 17 43.33 40.05 -0.26
N VAL A 18 43.65 40.61 0.91
CA VAL A 18 43.15 40.16 2.22
C VAL A 18 41.65 40.39 2.32
N GLY A 19 41.13 41.54 1.84
CA GLY A 19 39.72 41.81 1.76
C GLY A 19 38.94 40.83 0.86
N LEU A 20 39.49 40.49 -0.32
CA LEU A 20 38.92 39.51 -1.23
C LEU A 20 38.94 38.09 -0.65
N VAL A 21 40.00 37.69 0.03
CA VAL A 21 40.12 36.38 0.69
C VAL A 21 39.13 36.28 1.87
N THR A 22 38.94 37.34 2.65
CA THR A 22 37.95 37.39 3.74
C THR A 22 36.53 37.36 3.20
N ILE A 23 36.22 38.08 2.12
CA ILE A 23 34.87 38.06 1.50
C ILE A 23 34.58 36.67 0.87
N LEU A 24 35.58 36.07 0.20
CA LEU A 24 35.46 34.70 -0.33
C LEU A 24 35.33 33.67 0.79
N SER A 25 36.05 33.81 1.89
CA SER A 25 35.92 32.93 3.05
C SER A 25 34.56 33.09 3.76
N TYR A 26 34.04 34.32 3.86
CA TYR A 26 32.72 34.57 4.46
C TYR A 26 31.57 33.99 3.59
N ASN A 27 31.70 34.04 2.26
CA ASN A 27 30.70 33.47 1.34
C ASN A 27 30.78 31.94 1.22
N THR A 28 31.87 31.30 1.67
CA THR A 28 31.98 29.84 1.68
C THR A 28 31.52 29.21 3.00
N PHE A 29 31.38 30.00 4.08
CA PHE A 29 31.04 29.45 5.41
C PHE A 29 29.55 29.48 5.76
N ASP A 30 28.67 30.08 4.96
CA ASP A 30 27.25 30.24 5.33
C ASP A 30 26.26 29.62 4.34
N LYS A 31 26.64 28.58 3.61
CA LYS A 31 25.64 27.62 3.14
C LYS A 31 25.41 26.61 4.26
N LYS A 32 24.54 26.96 5.25
CA LYS A 32 23.90 25.94 6.06
C LYS A 32 23.44 24.84 5.10
N PRO A 33 23.80 23.58 5.34
CA PRO A 33 23.34 22.50 4.48
C PRO A 33 21.82 22.63 4.41
N LYS A 34 21.28 22.66 3.18
CA LYS A 34 19.84 22.74 2.97
C LYS A 34 19.22 21.60 3.77
N SER A 35 18.43 21.92 4.79
CA SER A 35 17.74 20.92 5.58
C SER A 35 16.92 20.04 4.63
N ILE A 36 17.24 18.76 4.57
CA ILE A 36 16.52 17.80 3.76
C ILE A 36 15.50 17.13 4.68
N ASN A 37 14.24 17.46 4.49
CA ASN A 37 13.15 16.85 5.23
C ASN A 37 12.83 15.45 4.68
N TRP A 38 12.39 14.56 5.56
CA TRP A 38 11.75 13.28 5.23
C TRP A 38 10.28 13.36 5.67
N SER A 39 9.54 14.30 5.07
CA SER A 39 8.22 14.73 5.55
C SER A 39 7.06 13.85 5.08
N HIS A 40 7.33 12.86 4.26
CA HIS A 40 6.32 11.93 3.73
C HIS A 40 6.73 10.49 3.99
N TYR A 41 5.74 9.62 4.09
CA TYR A 41 5.99 8.18 3.98
C TYR A 41 6.72 7.91 2.66
N GLY A 42 7.78 7.09 2.69
CA GLY A 42 8.63 6.85 1.50
C GLY A 42 9.49 8.04 1.07
N GLY A 43 9.60 9.11 1.89
CA GLY A 43 10.52 10.25 1.73
C GLY A 43 9.95 11.43 0.98
N SER A 44 9.09 11.18 -0.01
CA SER A 44 8.45 12.20 -0.84
C SER A 44 7.09 11.71 -1.34
N PRO A 45 6.22 12.58 -1.90
CA PRO A 45 4.99 12.15 -2.56
C PRO A 45 5.21 11.12 -3.68
N GLY A 46 6.41 11.12 -4.29
CA GLY A 46 6.84 10.17 -5.32
C GLY A 46 7.23 8.79 -4.79
N GLN A 47 7.23 8.55 -3.49
CA GLN A 47 7.48 7.24 -2.82
C GLN A 47 8.81 6.57 -3.21
N SER A 48 9.81 7.34 -3.65
CA SER A 48 11.06 6.79 -4.20
C SER A 48 11.96 6.10 -3.17
N ARG A 49 11.74 6.35 -1.87
CA ARG A 49 12.64 5.96 -0.78
C ARG A 49 14.10 6.38 -1.01
N TYR A 50 14.29 7.38 -1.85
CA TYR A 50 15.60 7.94 -2.18
C TYR A 50 15.88 9.18 -1.33
N PHE A 51 17.06 9.21 -0.74
CA PHE A 51 17.55 10.33 0.03
C PHE A 51 18.88 10.81 -0.54
N GLU A 52 18.91 12.01 -1.12
CA GLU A 52 20.12 12.59 -1.69
C GLU A 52 21.01 13.16 -0.57
N ALA A 53 21.82 12.29 0.05
CA ALA A 53 22.80 12.68 1.04
C ALA A 53 24.19 12.16 0.68
N SER A 54 25.20 12.98 0.91
CA SER A 54 26.62 12.63 0.66
C SER A 54 27.44 12.49 1.94
N GLN A 55 26.82 12.63 3.10
CA GLN A 55 27.51 12.57 4.41
C GLN A 55 28.01 11.16 4.73
N ILE A 56 27.20 10.13 4.40
CA ILE A 56 27.56 8.73 4.59
C ILE A 56 28.01 8.16 3.24
N THR A 57 29.21 7.62 3.20
CA THR A 57 29.85 7.09 2.00
C THR A 57 30.48 5.74 2.28
N LYS A 58 30.92 5.02 1.24
CA LYS A 58 31.71 3.78 1.39
C LYS A 58 32.96 3.94 2.27
N LYS A 59 33.52 5.18 2.35
CA LYS A 59 34.75 5.47 3.12
C LYS A 59 34.50 5.63 4.61
N ASN A 60 33.29 5.95 5.04
CA ASN A 60 32.97 6.28 6.44
C ASN A 60 31.81 5.50 7.04
N VAL A 61 31.10 4.66 6.26
CA VAL A 61 29.97 3.87 6.75
C VAL A 61 30.35 2.94 7.91
N ASN A 62 31.57 2.44 7.92
CA ASN A 62 32.10 1.59 9.00
C ASN A 62 32.45 2.37 10.29
N LYS A 63 32.35 3.69 10.27
CA LYS A 63 32.57 4.58 11.43
C LYS A 63 31.26 5.04 12.07
N LEU A 64 30.12 4.61 11.54
CA LEU A 64 28.81 4.94 12.10
C LEU A 64 28.70 4.41 13.55
N GLN A 65 28.13 5.26 14.40
CA GLN A 65 27.83 4.94 15.78
C GLN A 65 26.37 5.29 16.07
N VAL A 66 25.76 4.64 17.04
CA VAL A 66 24.43 4.97 17.52
C VAL A 66 24.50 6.32 18.23
N ALA A 67 23.80 7.34 17.71
CA ALA A 67 23.73 8.66 18.31
C ALA A 67 22.83 8.68 19.55
N TRP A 68 21.68 8.02 19.44
CA TRP A 68 20.69 7.88 20.52
C TRP A 68 19.73 6.72 20.20
N TYR A 69 18.97 6.31 21.20
CA TYR A 69 17.84 5.40 21.05
C TYR A 69 16.66 5.90 21.91
N TYR A 70 15.45 5.62 21.45
CA TYR A 70 14.22 5.92 22.19
C TYR A 70 13.60 4.60 22.66
N PRO A 71 13.65 4.29 23.97
CA PRO A 71 13.17 3.01 24.49
C PRO A 71 11.64 2.96 24.50
N THR A 72 11.08 1.84 24.05
CA THR A 72 9.68 1.49 24.26
C THR A 72 9.62 0.25 25.16
N VAL A 73 8.54 0.12 25.94
CA VAL A 73 8.33 -1.05 26.79
C VAL A 73 7.53 -2.14 26.08
N ASP A 74 7.05 -1.87 24.87
CA ASP A 74 6.26 -2.80 24.09
C ASP A 74 7.17 -3.88 23.49
N SER A 75 6.70 -5.13 23.50
CA SER A 75 7.29 -6.22 22.73
C SER A 75 6.56 -6.35 21.38
N GLY A 76 7.30 -6.69 20.33
CA GLY A 76 6.73 -6.95 19.00
C GLY A 76 7.43 -6.20 17.88
N PHE A 77 6.90 -6.40 16.67
CA PHE A 77 7.45 -5.76 15.48
C PHE A 77 6.91 -4.34 15.30
N ASN A 78 7.80 -3.39 15.06
CA ASN A 78 7.45 -2.04 14.67
C ASN A 78 7.66 -1.86 13.16
N TYR A 79 6.57 -1.70 12.41
CA TYR A 79 6.57 -1.47 10.96
C TYR A 79 6.46 0.01 10.60
N PHE A 80 6.44 0.90 11.58
CA PHE A 80 6.18 2.31 11.37
C PHE A 80 7.40 3.02 10.78
N SER A 81 7.20 3.71 9.66
CA SER A 81 8.20 4.58 9.06
C SER A 81 8.06 5.99 9.64
N PRO A 82 9.05 6.47 10.40
CA PRO A 82 9.01 7.82 10.94
C PRO A 82 9.08 8.86 9.83
N ILE A 83 8.53 10.04 10.08
CA ILE A 83 8.73 11.22 9.26
C ILE A 83 9.52 12.27 10.05
N VAL A 84 10.32 13.06 9.32
CA VAL A 84 11.18 14.10 9.91
C VAL A 84 10.93 15.42 9.20
N VAL A 85 10.54 16.42 9.96
CA VAL A 85 10.30 17.78 9.49
C VAL A 85 11.10 18.74 10.34
N ASP A 86 11.97 19.51 9.71
CA ASP A 86 12.94 20.38 10.39
C ASP A 86 13.78 19.55 11.40
N THR A 87 13.59 19.77 12.70
CA THR A 87 14.29 19.06 13.78
C THR A 87 13.40 18.07 14.54
N ILE A 88 12.18 17.86 14.09
CA ILE A 88 11.20 17.00 14.77
C ILE A 88 10.99 15.70 14.00
N MET A 89 11.14 14.58 14.68
CA MET A 89 10.78 13.25 14.19
C MET A 89 9.44 12.85 14.82
N TYR A 90 8.51 12.40 14.00
CA TYR A 90 7.22 11.85 14.44
C TYR A 90 7.21 10.35 14.23
N VAL A 91 6.92 9.60 15.27
CA VAL A 91 7.00 8.14 15.27
C VAL A 91 5.93 7.52 16.17
N MET A 92 5.46 6.34 15.80
CA MET A 92 4.66 5.52 16.71
C MET A 92 5.57 4.90 17.76
N ALA A 93 5.16 4.99 19.03
CA ALA A 93 5.90 4.48 20.17
C ALA A 93 5.00 3.66 21.10
N LYS A 94 5.48 3.42 22.31
CA LYS A 94 4.85 2.60 23.35
C LYS A 94 3.34 2.83 23.48
N ASN A 95 2.60 1.77 23.75
CA ASN A 95 1.16 1.78 24.02
C ASN A 95 0.33 2.44 22.89
N SER A 96 0.69 2.19 21.63
CA SER A 96 0.03 2.80 20.47
C SER A 96 -0.07 4.33 20.58
N SER A 97 0.98 4.98 21.06
CA SER A 97 1.07 6.43 21.12
C SER A 97 1.78 6.99 19.90
N LEU A 98 1.49 8.26 19.56
CA LEU A 98 2.26 9.05 18.62
C LEU A 98 3.17 9.99 19.39
N VAL A 99 4.44 10.03 19.05
CA VAL A 99 5.46 10.78 19.78
C VAL A 99 6.20 11.70 18.82
N ALA A 100 6.42 12.95 19.27
CA ALA A 100 7.38 13.85 18.64
C ALA A 100 8.69 13.83 19.42
N ILE A 101 9.77 13.61 18.70
CA ILE A 101 11.13 13.49 19.24
C ILE A 101 12.02 14.51 18.55
N HIS A 102 12.90 15.15 19.28
CA HIS A 102 13.95 15.97 18.68
C HIS A 102 14.91 15.05 17.91
N ALA A 103 14.96 15.18 16.59
CA ALA A 103 15.62 14.21 15.69
C ALA A 103 17.12 14.05 15.94
N GLU A 104 17.81 15.08 16.42
CA GLU A 104 19.24 15.06 16.70
C GLU A 104 19.58 14.42 18.07
N THR A 105 18.70 14.57 19.08
CA THR A 105 19.02 14.21 20.46
C THR A 105 18.21 13.06 21.02
N GLY A 106 17.14 12.64 20.35
CA GLY A 106 16.22 11.61 20.83
C GLY A 106 15.32 12.05 22.01
N LYS A 107 15.33 13.35 22.38
CA LYS A 107 14.49 13.85 23.47
C LYS A 107 13.04 13.96 23.05
N GLU A 108 12.14 13.45 23.88
CA GLU A 108 10.69 13.59 23.72
C GLU A 108 10.29 15.07 23.82
N ILE A 109 9.48 15.52 22.86
CA ILE A 109 8.89 16.87 22.83
C ILE A 109 7.47 16.80 23.36
N TRP A 110 6.68 15.88 22.81
CA TRP A 110 5.33 15.59 23.27
C TRP A 110 4.94 14.15 22.95
N ILE A 111 3.95 13.64 23.67
CA ILE A 111 3.31 12.34 23.43
C ILE A 111 1.79 12.52 23.34
N HIS A 112 1.19 11.94 22.30
CA HIS A 112 -0.24 11.75 22.17
C HIS A 112 -0.56 10.29 22.44
N ALA A 113 -1.01 10.01 23.64
CA ALA A 113 -1.24 8.65 24.14
C ALA A 113 -2.63 8.09 23.73
N ASN A 114 -2.82 6.78 23.97
CA ASN A 114 -4.10 6.08 23.85
C ASN A 114 -4.70 6.04 22.45
N LEU A 115 -3.87 5.99 21.40
CA LEU A 115 -4.30 5.81 20.01
C LEU A 115 -4.45 4.33 19.65
N GLN A 116 -5.27 3.59 20.43
CA GLN A 116 -5.55 2.19 20.12
C GLN A 116 -6.15 2.05 18.71
N GLY A 117 -5.50 1.25 17.85
CA GLY A 117 -5.87 1.14 16.45
C GLY A 117 -5.21 2.18 15.53
N LEU A 118 -4.18 2.90 16.00
CA LEU A 118 -3.35 3.75 15.14
C LEU A 118 -2.76 2.92 13.99
N THR A 119 -2.79 3.48 12.79
CA THR A 119 -2.14 2.85 11.62
C THR A 119 -0.68 2.51 11.89
N ARG A 120 -0.23 1.34 11.39
CA ARG A 120 1.07 0.78 11.80
C ARG A 120 2.22 1.10 10.85
N ARG A 121 1.97 1.66 9.66
CA ARG A 121 3.05 1.86 8.67
C ARG A 121 3.55 3.28 8.59
N GLY A 122 2.73 4.28 8.86
CA GLY A 122 3.15 5.68 8.80
C GLY A 122 1.98 6.67 8.95
N ILE A 123 2.31 7.92 8.86
CA ILE A 123 1.39 9.07 8.96
C ILE A 123 1.72 10.09 7.88
N ASN A 124 0.84 11.08 7.70
CA ASN A 124 1.09 12.23 6.84
C ASN A 124 1.33 13.50 7.65
N TYR A 125 2.24 14.34 7.17
CA TYR A 125 2.45 15.69 7.65
C TYR A 125 2.02 16.69 6.59
N TRP A 126 1.22 17.65 6.97
CA TRP A 126 0.81 18.79 6.14
C TRP A 126 1.05 20.10 6.87
N GLU A 127 1.38 21.16 6.13
CA GLU A 127 1.47 22.51 6.67
C GLU A 127 0.90 23.55 5.70
N SER A 128 0.34 24.63 6.25
CA SER A 128 -0.08 25.80 5.48
C SER A 128 1.13 26.52 4.89
N LYS A 129 0.91 27.31 3.83
CA LYS A 129 2.00 28.05 3.16
C LYS A 129 2.77 28.99 4.09
N ASP A 130 2.10 29.58 5.08
CA ASP A 130 2.69 30.45 6.11
C ASP A 130 3.24 29.65 7.30
N ARG A 131 3.12 28.32 7.28
CA ARG A 131 3.58 27.38 8.30
C ARG A 131 2.99 27.60 9.70
N LYS A 132 1.86 28.30 9.82
CA LYS A 132 1.18 28.52 11.12
C LYS A 132 0.28 27.34 11.48
N ASP A 133 -0.35 26.70 10.51
CA ASP A 133 -1.13 25.48 10.68
C ASP A 133 -0.28 24.29 10.23
N ARG A 134 0.05 23.39 11.16
CA ARG A 134 0.85 22.20 10.91
C ARG A 134 0.14 20.99 11.50
N ARG A 135 -0.13 20.00 10.67
CA ARG A 135 -0.98 18.87 11.02
C ARG A 135 -0.31 17.54 10.75
N LEU A 136 -0.52 16.61 11.67
CA LEU A 136 -0.35 15.18 11.42
C LEU A 136 -1.73 14.61 11.12
N LEU A 137 -1.85 13.97 9.95
CA LEU A 137 -3.06 13.27 9.54
C LEU A 137 -2.82 11.79 9.77
N ILE A 138 -3.63 11.20 10.63
CA ILE A 138 -3.49 9.82 11.10
C ILE A 138 -4.80 9.06 10.87
N THR A 139 -4.71 7.74 10.78
CA THR A 139 -5.89 6.89 10.83
C THR A 139 -5.87 6.05 12.11
N VAL A 140 -7.00 6.08 12.82
CA VAL A 140 -7.22 5.32 14.04
C VAL A 140 -8.50 4.51 13.86
N ASN A 141 -8.38 3.18 13.83
CA ASN A 141 -9.49 2.29 13.44
C ASN A 141 -10.09 2.71 12.08
N ASN A 142 -11.37 3.01 12.01
CA ASN A 142 -12.04 3.45 10.78
C ASN A 142 -12.12 4.97 10.62
N THR A 143 -11.35 5.75 11.39
CA THR A 143 -11.43 7.21 11.37
C THR A 143 -10.14 7.86 10.89
N ILE A 144 -10.27 8.99 10.20
CA ILE A 144 -9.17 9.92 9.94
C ILE A 144 -9.23 11.00 11.01
N GLN A 145 -8.07 11.34 11.59
CA GLN A 145 -7.95 12.36 12.62
C GLN A 145 -6.82 13.34 12.27
N ALA A 146 -6.94 14.57 12.74
CA ALA A 146 -5.91 15.59 12.60
C ALA A 146 -5.36 15.99 13.98
N ILE A 147 -4.03 16.01 14.08
CA ILE A 147 -3.30 16.39 15.31
C ILE A 147 -2.42 17.60 14.98
N ASP A 148 -2.40 18.59 15.85
CA ASP A 148 -1.46 19.69 15.77
C ASP A 148 -0.02 19.16 15.92
N ALA A 149 0.79 19.36 14.91
CA ALA A 149 2.12 18.75 14.85
C ALA A 149 3.10 19.36 15.89
N LEU A 150 2.87 20.58 16.34
CA LEU A 150 3.74 21.25 17.31
C LEU A 150 3.41 20.88 18.76
N THR A 151 2.13 20.64 19.04
CA THR A 151 1.66 20.44 20.42
C THR A 151 1.17 19.03 20.73
N GLY A 152 0.95 18.21 19.71
CA GLY A 152 0.38 16.87 19.86
C GLY A 152 -1.11 16.85 20.22
N LYS A 153 -1.82 17.97 20.19
CA LYS A 153 -3.25 18.07 20.54
C LYS A 153 -4.14 17.74 19.35
N SER A 154 -5.26 17.06 19.59
CA SER A 154 -6.28 16.83 18.57
C SER A 154 -6.89 18.14 18.08
N ILE A 155 -7.11 18.24 16.76
CA ILE A 155 -7.75 19.41 16.12
C ILE A 155 -9.25 19.11 16.02
N MET A 156 -10.01 19.58 17.00
CA MET A 156 -11.44 19.28 17.15
C MET A 156 -12.33 19.89 16.05
N SER A 157 -11.82 20.89 15.31
CA SER A 157 -12.51 21.47 14.15
C SER A 157 -12.39 20.64 12.87
N PHE A 158 -11.59 19.57 12.88
CA PHE A 158 -11.46 18.64 11.75
C PHE A 158 -12.62 17.64 11.75
N GLY A 159 -13.33 17.54 10.63
CA GLY A 159 -14.47 16.63 10.49
C GLY A 159 -15.58 16.89 11.52
N ASN A 160 -16.10 15.82 12.08
CA ASN A 160 -17.08 15.88 13.18
C ASN A 160 -16.34 15.62 14.50
N ASN A 161 -16.23 16.65 15.36
CA ASN A 161 -15.54 16.55 16.66
C ASN A 161 -14.12 15.93 16.57
N GLY A 162 -13.33 16.31 15.56
CA GLY A 162 -11.93 15.93 15.41
C GLY A 162 -11.69 14.69 14.55
N TYR A 163 -12.71 14.08 13.95
CA TYR A 163 -12.54 12.90 13.11
C TYR A 163 -13.50 12.85 11.91
N VAL A 164 -13.13 12.04 10.92
CA VAL A 164 -13.94 11.64 9.76
C VAL A 164 -14.09 10.12 9.77
N ASP A 165 -15.32 9.62 9.71
CA ASP A 165 -15.58 8.18 9.60
C ASP A 165 -15.41 7.73 8.13
N MET A 166 -14.47 6.81 7.89
CA MET A 166 -14.21 6.29 6.56
C MET A 166 -15.26 5.28 6.06
N ARG A 167 -16.22 4.90 6.86
CA ARG A 167 -17.31 3.97 6.47
C ARG A 167 -18.44 4.68 5.75
N GLU A 168 -18.54 6.00 5.89
CA GLU A 168 -19.57 6.81 5.23
C GLU A 168 -19.34 6.89 3.71
N GLY A 169 -20.42 6.88 2.92
CA GLY A 169 -20.41 7.07 1.47
C GLY A 169 -19.80 5.92 0.66
N LEU A 170 -20.06 4.67 1.05
CA LEU A 170 -19.48 3.46 0.43
C LEU A 170 -20.54 2.47 -0.13
N ASP A 171 -21.73 2.93 -0.50
CA ASP A 171 -22.80 2.07 -1.03
C ASP A 171 -23.20 0.92 -0.06
N ARG A 172 -22.87 1.07 1.18
CA ARG A 172 -23.20 0.15 2.29
C ARG A 172 -23.61 0.96 3.51
N GLU A 173 -24.45 0.38 4.35
CA GLU A 173 -24.72 0.95 5.65
C GLU A 173 -23.45 1.00 6.50
N PRO A 174 -23.02 2.17 7.01
CA PRO A 174 -21.76 2.31 7.74
C PRO A 174 -21.60 1.33 8.91
N THR A 175 -22.71 0.98 9.58
CA THR A 175 -22.72 0.02 10.70
C THR A 175 -22.45 -1.41 10.26
N SER A 176 -22.70 -1.76 9.00
CA SER A 176 -22.39 -3.08 8.43
C SER A 176 -20.91 -3.22 8.07
N ILE A 177 -20.18 -2.11 7.95
CA ILE A 177 -18.78 -2.11 7.54
C ILE A 177 -17.89 -2.30 8.77
N ARG A 178 -17.28 -3.47 8.88
CA ARG A 178 -16.40 -3.80 10.01
C ARG A 178 -15.07 -3.04 9.96
N ARG A 179 -14.48 -2.92 8.78
CA ARG A 179 -13.13 -2.37 8.59
C ARG A 179 -13.03 -1.60 7.28
N MET A 180 -12.37 -0.43 7.35
CA MET A 180 -11.95 0.37 6.19
C MET A 180 -10.49 0.82 6.29
N GLN A 181 -9.93 0.83 7.50
CA GLN A 181 -8.57 1.31 7.72
C GLN A 181 -7.54 0.52 6.92
N SER A 182 -6.80 1.19 6.04
CA SER A 182 -5.53 0.70 5.52
C SER A 182 -4.43 0.90 6.56
N MET A 183 -3.41 0.04 6.52
CA MET A 183 -2.18 0.27 7.27
C MET A 183 -1.33 1.40 6.69
N MET A 184 -1.62 1.85 5.47
CA MET A 184 -0.93 2.95 4.79
C MET A 184 -1.58 4.30 5.10
N PRO A 185 -0.80 5.37 5.20
CA PRO A 185 -1.33 6.69 5.58
C PRO A 185 -2.07 7.42 4.46
N GLY A 186 -2.10 6.89 3.23
CA GLY A 186 -2.53 7.65 2.06
C GLY A 186 -1.45 8.61 1.55
N VAL A 187 -1.81 9.54 0.68
CA VAL A 187 -0.88 10.54 0.12
C VAL A 187 -1.49 11.94 0.11
N LEU A 188 -0.63 12.95 0.13
CA LEU A 188 -1.03 14.35 0.09
C LEU A 188 -0.82 14.96 -1.29
N TYR A 189 -1.78 15.76 -1.72
CA TYR A 189 -1.66 16.68 -2.84
C TYR A 189 -2.33 18.02 -2.50
N ASP A 190 -1.56 19.10 -2.40
CA ASP A 190 -2.02 20.41 -1.90
C ASP A 190 -2.75 20.26 -0.55
N ASN A 191 -4.03 20.64 -0.49
CA ASN A 191 -4.87 20.53 0.71
C ASN A 191 -5.73 19.25 0.71
N LEU A 192 -5.37 18.24 -0.05
CA LEU A 192 -6.10 16.98 -0.14
C LEU A 192 -5.30 15.83 0.46
N LEU A 193 -5.93 15.07 1.32
CA LEU A 193 -5.50 13.74 1.75
C LEU A 193 -6.25 12.71 0.90
N ILE A 194 -5.51 12.03 0.02
CA ILE A 194 -6.05 10.97 -0.84
C ILE A 194 -5.85 9.64 -0.11
N MET A 195 -6.96 8.95 0.17
CA MET A 195 -7.00 7.76 1.00
C MET A 195 -7.44 6.54 0.19
N GLY A 196 -6.66 5.47 0.31
CA GLY A 196 -7.11 4.12 0.04
C GLY A 196 -7.72 3.47 1.28
N SER A 197 -8.00 2.17 1.18
CA SER A 197 -8.65 1.40 2.25
C SER A 197 -8.26 -0.07 2.23
N ALA A 198 -8.58 -0.80 3.30
CA ALA A 198 -8.48 -2.24 3.39
C ALA A 198 -9.77 -2.81 4.01
N PRO A 199 -10.85 -2.92 3.22
CA PRO A 199 -12.18 -3.28 3.72
C PRO A 199 -12.29 -4.74 4.20
N GLY A 200 -11.30 -5.57 3.91
CA GLY A 200 -11.27 -6.99 4.19
C GLY A 200 -11.42 -7.83 2.91
N GLU A 201 -11.27 -9.14 3.05
CA GLU A 201 -11.21 -10.11 1.94
C GLU A 201 -12.42 -11.04 1.92
N ASN A 202 -13.43 -10.74 2.74
CA ASN A 202 -14.66 -11.53 2.83
C ASN A 202 -15.63 -11.15 1.71
N TYR A 203 -16.52 -12.09 1.36
CA TYR A 203 -17.54 -11.93 0.33
C TYR A 203 -18.39 -10.64 0.45
N PHE A 204 -18.72 -10.24 1.67
CA PHE A 204 -19.51 -9.03 1.95
C PHE A 204 -18.66 -7.80 2.33
N SER A 205 -17.40 -7.77 1.94
CA SER A 205 -16.55 -6.60 2.17
C SER A 205 -17.10 -5.38 1.44
N ALA A 206 -16.85 -4.20 1.99
CA ALA A 206 -17.20 -2.95 1.31
C ALA A 206 -16.32 -2.72 0.08
N PRO A 207 -16.78 -1.93 -0.90
CA PRO A 207 -15.93 -1.52 -2.02
C PRO A 207 -14.79 -0.62 -1.53
N GLY A 208 -13.63 -0.77 -2.16
CA GLY A 208 -12.41 -0.06 -1.77
C GLY A 208 -12.24 1.30 -2.43
N HIS A 209 -13.31 2.06 -2.63
CA HIS A 209 -13.26 3.36 -3.30
C HIS A 209 -12.17 4.28 -2.76
N VAL A 210 -11.46 4.96 -3.68
CA VAL A 210 -10.43 5.94 -3.30
C VAL A 210 -11.08 7.30 -3.14
N ARG A 211 -10.78 7.97 -2.01
CA ARG A 211 -11.45 9.22 -1.64
C ARG A 211 -10.45 10.27 -1.21
N ALA A 212 -10.73 11.52 -1.55
CA ALA A 212 -9.93 12.65 -1.12
C ALA A 212 -10.69 13.51 -0.10
N TYR A 213 -10.00 13.85 0.97
CA TYR A 213 -10.52 14.66 2.06
C TYR A 213 -9.70 15.94 2.18
N ASN A 214 -10.38 17.05 2.44
CA ASN A 214 -9.74 18.32 2.72
C ASN A 214 -9.00 18.26 4.06
N VAL A 215 -7.70 18.51 4.07
CA VAL A 215 -6.84 18.37 5.27
C VAL A 215 -7.16 19.37 6.38
N VAL A 216 -7.83 20.48 6.05
CA VAL A 216 -8.20 21.51 7.02
C VAL A 216 -9.55 21.21 7.64
N THR A 217 -10.53 20.85 6.83
CA THR A 217 -11.93 20.69 7.25
C THR A 217 -12.37 19.26 7.47
N GLY A 218 -11.66 18.28 6.92
CA GLY A 218 -12.09 16.87 6.90
C GLY A 218 -13.19 16.55 5.88
N LYS A 219 -13.65 17.56 5.10
CA LYS A 219 -14.71 17.36 4.10
C LYS A 219 -14.27 16.45 2.98
N LEU A 220 -15.13 15.51 2.57
CA LEU A 220 -14.95 14.72 1.37
C LEU A 220 -15.07 15.62 0.12
N GLU A 221 -14.04 15.65 -0.71
CA GLU A 221 -13.97 16.49 -1.91
C GLU A 221 -14.30 15.71 -3.19
N TRP A 222 -13.81 14.45 -3.28
CA TRP A 222 -14.14 13.57 -4.40
C TRP A 222 -14.01 12.09 -4.02
N THR A 223 -14.74 11.23 -4.75
CA THR A 223 -14.65 9.78 -4.72
C THR A 223 -14.36 9.24 -6.11
N PHE A 224 -13.43 8.30 -6.21
CA PHE A 224 -13.23 7.46 -7.38
C PHE A 224 -13.79 6.06 -7.08
N HIS A 225 -14.83 5.66 -7.80
CA HIS A 225 -15.44 4.34 -7.66
C HIS A 225 -14.55 3.28 -8.30
N THR A 226 -13.94 2.45 -7.49
CA THR A 226 -13.07 1.36 -7.95
C THR A 226 -13.85 0.19 -8.51
N ILE A 227 -15.11 0.04 -8.08
CA ILE A 227 -16.15 -0.77 -8.72
C ILE A 227 -17.14 0.23 -9.33
N PRO A 228 -17.20 0.36 -10.67
CA PRO A 228 -17.96 1.42 -11.32
C PRO A 228 -19.47 1.29 -11.11
N HIS A 229 -20.14 2.45 -11.03
CA HIS A 229 -21.59 2.56 -10.99
C HIS A 229 -22.22 2.61 -12.39
N PRO A 230 -23.53 2.44 -12.54
CA PRO A 230 -24.22 2.56 -13.82
C PRO A 230 -23.93 3.89 -14.51
N GLY A 231 -23.46 3.81 -15.76
CA GLY A 231 -23.06 4.97 -16.56
C GLY A 231 -21.61 5.41 -16.39
N GLU A 232 -20.86 4.82 -15.48
CA GLU A 232 -19.41 5.04 -15.36
C GLU A 232 -18.63 4.08 -16.26
N TYR A 233 -17.47 4.50 -16.69
CA TYR A 233 -16.56 3.69 -17.50
C TYR A 233 -16.12 2.43 -16.74
N GLY A 234 -16.22 1.26 -17.38
CA GLY A 234 -15.86 -0.03 -16.82
C GLY A 234 -17.03 -0.77 -16.15
N TYR A 235 -18.22 -0.15 -16.02
CA TYR A 235 -19.40 -0.83 -15.45
C TYR A 235 -19.76 -2.10 -16.22
N GLU A 236 -19.60 -2.09 -17.54
CA GLU A 236 -19.86 -3.22 -18.45
C GLU A 236 -18.90 -4.40 -18.26
N THR A 237 -17.80 -4.21 -17.52
CA THR A 237 -16.82 -5.27 -17.21
C THR A 237 -17.21 -6.10 -15.99
N TRP A 238 -18.35 -5.81 -15.40
CA TRP A 238 -18.92 -6.46 -14.22
C TRP A 238 -20.33 -6.99 -14.52
N PRO A 239 -20.80 -7.98 -13.76
CA PRO A 239 -22.23 -8.27 -13.74
C PRO A 239 -23.03 -7.04 -13.32
N LYS A 240 -24.27 -6.98 -13.79
CA LYS A 240 -25.18 -5.91 -13.42
C LYS A 240 -25.27 -5.76 -11.90
N ASP A 241 -25.16 -4.52 -11.43
CA ASP A 241 -25.27 -4.15 -10.02
C ASP A 241 -24.18 -4.74 -9.09
N ALA A 242 -23.05 -5.21 -9.64
CA ALA A 242 -21.92 -5.76 -8.86
C ALA A 242 -21.43 -4.81 -7.76
N TYR A 243 -21.47 -3.49 -7.97
CA TYR A 243 -21.11 -2.50 -6.97
C TYR A 243 -21.93 -2.60 -5.66
N LYS A 244 -23.09 -3.24 -5.70
CA LYS A 244 -23.96 -3.43 -4.52
C LYS A 244 -23.51 -4.60 -3.62
N TYR A 245 -22.75 -5.58 -4.15
CA TYR A 245 -22.41 -6.80 -3.41
C TYR A 245 -20.92 -7.19 -3.46
N VAL A 246 -20.18 -6.81 -4.51
CA VAL A 246 -18.75 -7.08 -4.57
C VAL A 246 -17.98 -6.06 -3.73
N GLY A 247 -16.95 -6.52 -3.04
CA GLY A 247 -16.03 -5.69 -2.27
C GLY A 247 -14.60 -5.77 -2.78
N GLY A 248 -13.64 -5.39 -1.93
CA GLY A 248 -12.23 -5.32 -2.34
C GLY A 248 -11.99 -4.21 -3.35
N THR A 249 -11.21 -4.47 -4.38
CA THR A 249 -10.84 -3.50 -5.42
C THR A 249 -10.27 -2.23 -4.78
N ASN A 250 -9.42 -2.40 -3.81
CA ASN A 250 -8.99 -1.34 -2.89
C ASN A 250 -7.51 -1.03 -3.03
N VAL A 251 -7.13 0.18 -2.63
CA VAL A 251 -5.72 0.56 -2.49
C VAL A 251 -5.33 0.44 -1.02
N TRP A 252 -4.66 -0.66 -0.68
CA TRP A 252 -4.16 -0.92 0.66
C TRP A 252 -2.65 -0.70 0.82
N SER A 253 -1.99 -0.44 -0.31
CA SER A 253 -0.55 -0.19 -0.41
C SER A 253 -0.24 1.28 -0.71
N GLU A 254 0.98 1.58 -1.18
CA GLU A 254 1.44 2.94 -1.41
C GLU A 254 0.88 3.53 -2.71
N MET A 255 0.23 4.67 -2.63
CA MET A 255 -0.06 5.54 -3.76
C MET A 255 1.11 6.50 -4.00
N THR A 256 1.23 7.00 -5.23
CA THR A 256 2.31 7.91 -5.62
C THR A 256 1.73 9.16 -6.29
N VAL A 257 2.29 10.32 -5.98
CA VAL A 257 1.85 11.59 -6.57
C VAL A 257 2.98 12.24 -7.36
N ASP A 258 2.72 12.53 -8.63
CA ASP A 258 3.49 13.50 -9.42
C ASP A 258 2.95 14.90 -9.11
N THR A 259 3.61 15.58 -8.20
CA THR A 259 3.16 16.90 -7.72
C THR A 259 3.28 18.00 -8.76
N GLU A 260 4.19 17.86 -9.73
CA GLU A 260 4.37 18.83 -10.80
C GLU A 260 3.20 18.80 -11.79
N ARG A 261 2.67 17.60 -12.09
CA ARG A 261 1.60 17.38 -13.03
C ARG A 261 0.22 17.26 -12.38
N GLY A 262 0.18 17.12 -11.05
CA GLY A 262 -1.06 16.91 -10.31
C GLY A 262 -1.71 15.57 -10.64
N ILE A 263 -0.91 14.51 -10.79
CA ILE A 263 -1.38 13.16 -11.09
C ILE A 263 -1.11 12.26 -9.90
N VAL A 264 -2.14 11.52 -9.45
CA VAL A 264 -1.98 10.45 -8.47
C VAL A 264 -2.11 9.09 -9.17
N TYR A 265 -1.20 8.17 -8.85
CA TYR A 265 -1.17 6.81 -9.36
C TYR A 265 -1.61 5.85 -8.27
N LEU A 266 -2.67 5.09 -8.56
CA LEU A 266 -3.34 4.17 -7.66
C LEU A 266 -3.02 2.73 -8.06
N PRO A 267 -2.29 1.97 -7.25
CA PRO A 267 -2.14 0.53 -7.43
C PRO A 267 -3.33 -0.18 -6.77
N ILE A 268 -4.35 -0.48 -7.56
CA ILE A 268 -5.59 -1.10 -7.08
C ILE A 268 -5.43 -2.61 -6.99
N GLY A 269 -5.88 -3.18 -5.89
CA GLY A 269 -5.85 -4.61 -5.62
C GLY A 269 -7.04 -5.38 -6.20
N SER A 270 -7.12 -6.63 -5.80
CA SER A 270 -8.08 -7.61 -6.29
C SER A 270 -9.50 -7.34 -5.80
N PRO A 271 -10.53 -7.76 -6.56
CA PRO A 271 -11.90 -7.83 -6.04
C PRO A 271 -12.07 -9.08 -5.16
N THR A 272 -12.97 -9.01 -4.18
CA THR A 272 -13.36 -10.19 -3.40
C THR A 272 -14.33 -11.09 -4.20
N ASN A 273 -14.28 -12.44 -4.11
CA ASN A 273 -13.27 -13.22 -3.41
C ASN A 273 -12.04 -13.43 -4.27
N ASP A 274 -10.87 -13.54 -3.64
CA ASP A 274 -9.57 -13.54 -4.31
C ASP A 274 -9.32 -14.79 -5.18
N PHE A 275 -9.93 -15.95 -4.85
CA PHE A 275 -9.65 -17.23 -5.48
C PHE A 275 -10.82 -17.87 -6.23
N TYR A 276 -11.97 -17.18 -6.26
CA TYR A 276 -13.17 -17.63 -6.97
C TYR A 276 -14.07 -16.43 -7.28
N GLY A 277 -14.39 -16.23 -8.55
CA GLY A 277 -15.08 -15.06 -9.06
C GLY A 277 -16.33 -15.35 -9.88
N ALA A 278 -16.99 -16.50 -9.71
CA ALA A 278 -18.17 -16.85 -10.49
C ALA A 278 -19.37 -15.88 -10.37
N ASP A 279 -19.41 -15.08 -9.32
CA ASP A 279 -20.41 -14.02 -9.07
C ASP A 279 -19.99 -12.65 -9.61
N ARG A 280 -18.76 -12.53 -10.12
CA ARG A 280 -18.20 -11.30 -10.68
C ARG A 280 -17.62 -11.48 -12.07
N ILE A 281 -18.25 -12.29 -12.92
CA ILE A 281 -17.80 -12.59 -14.28
C ILE A 281 -17.55 -11.31 -15.07
N GLY A 282 -16.45 -11.27 -15.83
CA GLY A 282 -15.99 -10.14 -16.62
C GLY A 282 -14.55 -9.76 -16.26
N ALA A 283 -14.00 -8.72 -16.91
CA ALA A 283 -12.63 -8.28 -16.65
C ALA A 283 -12.45 -7.59 -15.29
N ASN A 284 -13.53 -7.11 -14.66
CA ASN A 284 -13.58 -6.49 -13.33
C ASN A 284 -12.75 -5.20 -13.19
N LEU A 285 -12.91 -4.24 -14.09
CA LEU A 285 -12.30 -2.92 -13.93
C LEU A 285 -12.88 -2.17 -12.71
N PHE A 286 -12.08 -1.61 -11.78
CA PHE A 286 -10.64 -1.37 -11.87
C PHE A 286 -9.82 -2.31 -10.95
N GLY A 287 -10.26 -3.53 -10.70
CA GLY A 287 -9.43 -4.52 -10.01
C GLY A 287 -8.11 -4.73 -10.74
N ASN A 288 -7.02 -4.87 -9.98
CA ASN A 288 -5.65 -5.11 -10.45
C ASN A 288 -5.15 -4.07 -11.47
N CYS A 289 -5.60 -2.82 -11.34
CA CYS A 289 -5.24 -1.75 -12.24
C CYS A 289 -4.24 -0.76 -11.63
N LEU A 290 -3.28 -0.32 -12.44
CA LEU A 290 -2.62 0.95 -12.21
C LEU A 290 -3.51 2.05 -12.82
N VAL A 291 -4.07 2.91 -11.98
CA VAL A 291 -4.96 3.99 -12.41
C VAL A 291 -4.31 5.35 -12.16
N ALA A 292 -4.26 6.21 -13.17
CA ALA A 292 -3.82 7.59 -13.03
C ALA A 292 -5.04 8.51 -12.97
N LEU A 293 -5.13 9.30 -11.89
CA LEU A 293 -6.18 10.30 -11.72
C LEU A 293 -5.59 11.70 -11.66
N ASN A 294 -6.36 12.68 -12.09
CA ASN A 294 -6.12 14.06 -11.70
C ASN A 294 -6.29 14.17 -10.17
N ALA A 295 -5.22 14.48 -9.44
CA ALA A 295 -5.20 14.45 -7.99
C ALA A 295 -6.15 15.44 -7.33
N ARG A 296 -6.48 16.56 -8.04
CA ARG A 296 -7.39 17.59 -7.53
C ARG A 296 -8.86 17.22 -7.67
N THR A 297 -9.21 16.48 -8.72
CA THR A 297 -10.62 16.25 -9.09
C THR A 297 -11.08 14.81 -9.01
N GLY A 298 -10.16 13.85 -8.84
CA GLY A 298 -10.45 12.41 -8.88
C GLY A 298 -10.80 11.87 -10.28
N LYS A 299 -10.75 12.71 -11.33
CA LYS A 299 -11.06 12.28 -12.70
C LYS A 299 -9.97 11.37 -13.24
N ARG A 300 -10.38 10.20 -13.79
CA ARG A 300 -9.48 9.26 -14.42
C ARG A 300 -8.87 9.86 -15.68
N LEU A 301 -7.54 9.78 -15.79
CA LEU A 301 -6.78 10.17 -16.97
C LEU A 301 -6.52 8.93 -17.84
N TRP A 302 -5.97 7.88 -17.27
CA TRP A 302 -5.75 6.60 -17.92
C TRP A 302 -5.70 5.46 -16.88
N HIS A 303 -5.70 4.22 -17.34
CA HIS A 303 -5.47 3.03 -16.51
C HIS A 303 -4.84 1.93 -17.35
N PHE A 304 -4.24 0.97 -16.66
CA PHE A 304 -3.81 -0.30 -17.23
C PHE A 304 -4.12 -1.43 -16.24
N GLN A 305 -4.81 -2.47 -16.71
CA GLN A 305 -5.12 -3.64 -15.90
C GLN A 305 -4.00 -4.67 -16.05
N THR A 306 -3.35 -5.06 -14.96
CA THR A 306 -2.22 -6.00 -14.95
C THR A 306 -2.65 -7.45 -14.79
N VAL A 307 -3.87 -7.70 -14.33
CA VAL A 307 -4.51 -9.01 -14.25
C VAL A 307 -6.00 -8.85 -14.55
N HIS A 308 -6.48 -9.55 -15.56
CA HIS A 308 -7.91 -9.61 -15.88
C HIS A 308 -8.58 -10.69 -15.03
N HIS A 309 -9.73 -10.40 -14.43
CA HIS A 309 -10.50 -11.35 -13.64
C HIS A 309 -9.64 -12.15 -12.66
N ASP A 310 -9.05 -11.46 -11.71
CA ASP A 310 -8.07 -12.06 -10.79
C ASP A 310 -8.66 -13.20 -9.95
N LEU A 311 -7.99 -14.35 -9.96
CA LEU A 311 -8.29 -15.56 -9.19
C LEU A 311 -7.09 -16.01 -8.34
N TRP A 312 -6.09 -15.14 -8.15
CA TRP A 312 -4.79 -15.50 -7.55
C TRP A 312 -4.37 -14.57 -6.42
N ASP A 313 -5.18 -13.57 -6.09
CA ASP A 313 -4.81 -12.50 -5.16
C ASP A 313 -3.54 -11.75 -5.62
N TYR A 314 -3.48 -11.42 -6.90
CA TYR A 314 -2.35 -10.71 -7.49
C TYR A 314 -2.51 -9.19 -7.46
N ASP A 315 -2.86 -8.66 -6.30
CA ASP A 315 -2.93 -7.22 -6.05
C ASP A 315 -1.75 -6.44 -6.62
N LEU A 316 -1.99 -5.20 -7.05
CA LEU A 316 -0.92 -4.23 -7.15
C LEU A 316 -0.58 -3.70 -5.76
N ALA A 317 0.48 -4.25 -5.15
CA ALA A 317 0.82 -4.01 -3.76
C ALA A 317 2.12 -3.22 -3.56
N SER A 318 2.81 -2.80 -4.64
CA SER A 318 4.01 -1.98 -4.56
C SER A 318 3.74 -0.52 -4.92
N ALA A 319 4.59 0.40 -4.45
CA ALA A 319 4.50 1.80 -4.82
C ALA A 319 4.78 1.99 -6.33
N PRO A 320 3.92 2.67 -7.10
CA PRO A 320 4.26 3.12 -8.44
C PRO A 320 5.47 4.07 -8.39
N GLN A 321 6.57 3.74 -9.05
CA GLN A 321 7.82 4.51 -8.98
C GLN A 321 7.95 5.48 -10.14
N LEU A 322 8.20 6.76 -9.82
CA LEU A 322 8.41 7.80 -10.83
C LEU A 322 9.88 7.81 -11.27
N LEU A 323 10.10 7.66 -12.57
CA LEU A 323 11.43 7.57 -13.17
C LEU A 323 11.53 8.52 -14.37
N THR A 324 12.73 9.02 -14.65
CA THR A 324 13.04 9.64 -15.93
C THR A 324 14.00 8.72 -16.67
N LEU A 325 13.51 8.12 -17.75
CA LEU A 325 14.26 7.18 -18.58
C LEU A 325 14.88 7.91 -19.78
N ASN A 326 16.05 7.47 -20.20
CA ASN A 326 16.63 7.88 -21.48
C ASN A 326 16.58 6.69 -22.44
N ARG A 327 15.71 6.76 -23.44
CA ARG A 327 15.53 5.70 -24.43
C ARG A 327 15.65 6.28 -25.83
N ASN A 328 16.56 5.75 -26.65
CA ASN A 328 16.82 6.23 -28.01
C ASN A 328 17.06 7.75 -28.09
N GLY A 329 17.81 8.30 -27.11
CA GLY A 329 18.10 9.74 -27.03
C GLY A 329 16.95 10.64 -26.57
N LYS A 330 15.77 10.06 -26.28
CA LYS A 330 14.61 10.80 -25.74
C LYS A 330 14.46 10.56 -24.25
N LYS A 331 14.21 11.64 -23.51
CA LYS A 331 13.79 11.55 -22.10
C LYS A 331 12.31 11.23 -22.04
N ILE A 332 11.96 10.21 -21.27
CA ILE A 332 10.58 9.78 -21.01
C ILE A 332 10.37 9.85 -19.51
N ASP A 333 9.43 10.66 -19.09
CA ASP A 333 8.97 10.67 -17.71
C ASP A 333 7.98 9.53 -17.53
N ALA A 334 8.42 8.49 -16.83
CA ALA A 334 7.72 7.23 -16.72
C ALA A 334 7.22 6.96 -15.31
N VAL A 335 6.18 6.14 -15.20
CA VAL A 335 5.77 5.46 -13.97
C VAL A 335 5.95 3.96 -14.15
N ALA A 336 6.62 3.32 -13.19
CA ALA A 336 6.87 1.88 -13.19
C ALA A 336 6.15 1.22 -12.01
N ILE A 337 5.53 0.06 -12.23
CA ILE A 337 4.90 -0.76 -11.21
C ILE A 337 5.47 -2.18 -11.23
N ALA A 338 5.97 -2.66 -10.08
CA ALA A 338 6.31 -4.05 -9.86
C ALA A 338 5.10 -4.79 -9.29
N THR A 339 4.85 -6.01 -9.75
CA THR A 339 3.61 -6.74 -9.45
C THR A 339 3.83 -7.96 -8.56
N LYS A 340 2.77 -8.44 -7.89
CA LYS A 340 2.81 -9.70 -7.15
C LYS A 340 3.19 -10.88 -8.05
N HIS A 341 2.75 -10.89 -9.29
CA HIS A 341 3.03 -11.95 -10.25
C HIS A 341 4.38 -11.84 -10.99
N GLY A 342 5.29 -10.97 -10.50
CA GLY A 342 6.71 -11.01 -10.88
C GLY A 342 7.11 -10.19 -12.10
N PHE A 343 6.25 -9.32 -12.62
CA PHE A 343 6.54 -8.45 -13.76
C PHE A 343 6.68 -6.97 -13.38
N VAL A 344 7.41 -6.24 -14.21
CA VAL A 344 7.45 -4.78 -14.18
C VAL A 344 6.74 -4.24 -15.42
N PHE A 345 5.78 -3.36 -15.20
CA PHE A 345 5.14 -2.57 -16.26
C PHE A 345 5.60 -1.13 -16.15
N VAL A 346 5.88 -0.49 -17.29
CA VAL A 346 6.39 0.88 -17.34
C VAL A 346 5.60 1.67 -18.38
N PHE A 347 5.06 2.81 -17.95
CA PHE A 347 4.20 3.65 -18.78
C PHE A 347 4.73 5.08 -18.82
N ASP A 348 4.49 5.80 -19.91
CA ASP A 348 4.53 7.26 -19.90
C ASP A 348 3.55 7.76 -18.84
N ARG A 349 4.01 8.62 -17.93
CA ARG A 349 3.20 8.98 -16.76
C ARG A 349 2.01 9.88 -17.09
N VAL A 350 1.99 10.53 -18.26
CA VAL A 350 0.90 11.42 -18.69
C VAL A 350 -0.12 10.69 -19.54
N THR A 351 0.35 9.90 -20.52
CA THR A 351 -0.51 9.27 -21.51
C THR A 351 -0.94 7.86 -21.15
N GLY A 352 -0.17 7.16 -20.31
CA GLY A 352 -0.38 5.74 -20.02
C GLY A 352 0.12 4.80 -21.11
N GLU A 353 0.79 5.32 -22.13
CA GLU A 353 1.36 4.48 -23.20
C GLU A 353 2.50 3.62 -22.66
N PRO A 354 2.52 2.32 -22.97
CA PRO A 354 3.58 1.43 -22.54
C PRO A 354 4.95 1.84 -23.08
N VAL A 355 5.95 2.00 -22.22
CA VAL A 355 7.33 2.29 -22.63
C VAL A 355 8.03 1.06 -23.18
N PHE A 356 7.68 -0.12 -22.68
CA PHE A 356 8.12 -1.43 -23.16
C PHE A 356 6.91 -2.22 -23.63
N PRO A 357 7.05 -3.07 -24.66
CA PRO A 357 5.92 -3.83 -25.18
C PRO A 357 5.27 -4.72 -24.11
N ILE A 358 3.96 -4.88 -24.22
CA ILE A 358 3.14 -5.76 -23.40
C ILE A 358 2.40 -6.69 -24.36
N GLU A 359 2.36 -7.98 -24.06
CA GLU A 359 1.74 -8.99 -24.89
C GLU A 359 0.57 -9.64 -24.15
N GLU A 360 -0.59 -9.73 -24.80
CA GLU A 360 -1.69 -10.56 -24.32
C GLU A 360 -1.39 -12.02 -24.65
N ARG A 361 -1.24 -12.86 -23.62
CA ARG A 361 -0.95 -14.30 -23.78
C ARG A 361 -2.10 -15.14 -23.26
N PRO A 362 -2.44 -16.27 -23.93
CA PRO A 362 -3.49 -17.18 -23.50
C PRO A 362 -3.07 -17.97 -22.24
N PHE A 363 -4.05 -18.21 -21.35
CA PHE A 363 -3.88 -19.00 -20.14
C PHE A 363 -5.03 -20.00 -19.94
N PRO A 364 -4.86 -21.04 -19.10
CA PRO A 364 -5.84 -22.10 -18.93
C PRO A 364 -7.18 -21.58 -18.40
N PRO A 365 -8.31 -22.13 -18.87
CA PRO A 365 -9.62 -21.83 -18.29
C PRO A 365 -9.75 -22.43 -16.88
N SER A 366 -10.64 -21.86 -16.07
CA SER A 366 -11.01 -22.46 -14.78
C SER A 366 -11.88 -23.70 -14.98
N GLU A 367 -11.68 -24.72 -14.13
CA GLU A 367 -12.52 -25.91 -14.06
C GLU A 367 -13.55 -25.85 -12.93
N MET A 368 -13.60 -24.71 -12.22
CA MET A 368 -14.54 -24.50 -11.12
C MET A 368 -15.96 -24.26 -11.64
N PRO A 369 -16.99 -24.80 -10.99
CA PRO A 369 -18.37 -24.57 -11.39
C PRO A 369 -18.74 -23.09 -11.41
N GLY A 370 -19.29 -22.61 -12.55
CA GLY A 370 -19.73 -21.23 -12.72
C GLY A 370 -18.62 -20.21 -12.98
N GLU A 371 -17.35 -20.55 -12.76
CA GLU A 371 -16.22 -19.67 -12.96
C GLU A 371 -15.86 -19.53 -14.46
N GLN A 372 -15.51 -18.30 -14.86
CA GLN A 372 -15.08 -17.98 -16.22
C GLN A 372 -13.78 -17.16 -16.16
N ALA A 373 -12.66 -17.87 -15.99
CA ALA A 373 -11.35 -17.23 -16.03
C ALA A 373 -11.16 -16.45 -17.33
N TRP A 374 -10.54 -15.29 -17.27
CA TRP A 374 -10.27 -14.48 -18.47
C TRP A 374 -9.27 -15.23 -19.38
N PRO A 375 -9.52 -15.28 -20.71
CA PRO A 375 -8.77 -16.18 -21.62
C PRO A 375 -7.32 -15.75 -21.83
N THR A 376 -6.98 -14.48 -21.62
CA THR A 376 -5.63 -13.95 -21.81
C THR A 376 -5.21 -13.10 -20.60
N GLN A 377 -3.91 -12.90 -20.43
CA GLN A 377 -3.36 -12.01 -19.43
C GLN A 377 -2.22 -11.18 -20.02
N PRO A 378 -2.03 -9.92 -19.60
CA PRO A 378 -0.98 -9.05 -20.09
C PRO A 378 0.38 -9.44 -19.48
N ILE A 379 1.36 -9.66 -20.32
CA ILE A 379 2.73 -10.02 -19.95
C ILE A 379 3.69 -8.94 -20.43
N SER A 380 4.47 -8.39 -19.51
CA SER A 380 5.55 -7.45 -19.86
C SER A 380 6.67 -8.18 -20.60
N THR A 381 7.25 -7.55 -21.63
CA THR A 381 8.45 -8.08 -22.32
C THR A 381 9.77 -7.76 -21.60
N LEU A 382 9.71 -7.02 -20.49
CA LEU A 382 10.85 -6.90 -19.57
C LEU A 382 11.12 -8.25 -18.90
N PRO A 383 12.37 -8.54 -18.50
CA PRO A 383 12.64 -9.75 -17.73
C PRO A 383 11.76 -9.80 -16.47
N ASP A 384 11.15 -10.94 -16.23
CA ASP A 384 10.51 -11.27 -14.97
C ASP A 384 11.55 -11.30 -13.83
N PHE A 385 11.11 -10.99 -12.63
CA PHE A 385 12.00 -10.95 -11.46
C PHE A 385 11.69 -12.04 -10.44
N THR A 386 10.81 -12.99 -10.82
CA THR A 386 10.47 -14.19 -10.04
C THR A 386 10.33 -15.40 -10.95
N ARG A 387 10.46 -16.59 -10.37
CA ARG A 387 10.08 -17.84 -11.04
C ARG A 387 8.56 -18.01 -11.01
N HIS A 388 8.02 -18.80 -11.95
CA HIS A 388 6.58 -19.01 -12.09
C HIS A 388 6.16 -20.48 -11.98
N GLU A 389 7.09 -21.38 -11.72
CA GLU A 389 6.85 -22.81 -11.58
C GLU A 389 7.63 -23.38 -10.41
N VAL A 390 7.01 -24.27 -9.65
CA VAL A 390 7.66 -25.00 -8.57
C VAL A 390 8.19 -26.32 -9.07
N THR A 391 9.49 -26.54 -8.93
CA THR A 391 10.21 -27.74 -9.35
C THR A 391 10.77 -28.51 -8.17
N LYS A 392 11.09 -29.80 -8.34
CA LYS A 392 11.58 -30.68 -7.25
C LYS A 392 12.91 -30.22 -6.64
N ASP A 393 13.76 -29.56 -7.41
CA ASP A 393 15.04 -29.01 -6.96
C ASP A 393 14.90 -27.82 -6.00
N MET A 394 13.71 -27.19 -5.93
CA MET A 394 13.40 -26.12 -4.98
C MET A 394 13.09 -26.64 -3.56
N ILE A 395 12.90 -27.95 -3.41
CA ILE A 395 12.61 -28.54 -2.10
C ILE A 395 13.84 -28.43 -1.22
N ASN A 396 13.61 -28.02 0.03
CA ASN A 396 14.66 -27.79 1.01
C ASN A 396 15.65 -28.98 1.03
N PRO A 397 16.94 -28.74 0.73
CA PRO A 397 17.94 -29.82 0.64
C PRO A 397 18.17 -30.53 1.98
N TYR A 398 17.83 -29.89 3.09
CA TYR A 398 18.01 -30.43 4.45
C TYR A 398 16.84 -31.30 4.92
N TYR A 399 15.77 -31.46 4.14
CA TYR A 399 14.70 -32.40 4.46
C TYR A 399 15.21 -33.84 4.37
N SER A 400 14.65 -34.72 5.19
CA SER A 400 14.86 -36.17 5.08
C SER A 400 14.40 -36.68 3.71
N GLN A 401 14.91 -37.85 3.30
CA GLN A 401 14.50 -38.43 2.04
C GLN A 401 12.98 -38.72 2.00
N GLU A 402 12.42 -39.15 3.13
CA GLU A 402 10.97 -39.39 3.26
C GLU A 402 10.14 -38.09 3.05
N GLU A 403 10.59 -36.98 3.63
CA GLU A 403 9.93 -35.68 3.46
C GLU A 403 10.03 -35.18 2.02
N LYS A 404 11.21 -35.34 1.38
CA LYS A 404 11.40 -35.01 -0.03
C LYS A 404 10.46 -35.80 -0.93
N GLU A 405 10.34 -37.12 -0.72
CA GLU A 405 9.44 -37.99 -1.48
C GLU A 405 7.97 -37.58 -1.31
N LYS A 406 7.54 -37.16 -0.12
CA LYS A 406 6.18 -36.61 0.10
C LYS A 406 5.94 -35.37 -0.74
N TRP A 407 6.92 -34.43 -0.75
CA TRP A 407 6.83 -33.21 -1.55
C TRP A 407 6.88 -33.50 -3.05
N TYR A 408 7.76 -34.41 -3.50
CA TYR A 408 7.85 -34.79 -4.90
C TYR A 408 6.52 -35.35 -5.43
N LYS A 409 5.88 -36.26 -4.68
CA LYS A 409 4.55 -36.80 -5.02
C LYS A 409 3.48 -35.69 -5.07
N ARG A 410 3.55 -34.73 -4.14
CA ARG A 410 2.61 -33.62 -4.09
C ARG A 410 2.79 -32.68 -5.29
N ILE A 411 4.03 -32.35 -5.65
CA ILE A 411 4.34 -31.53 -6.83
C ILE A 411 3.89 -32.24 -8.12
N ASP A 412 4.15 -33.54 -8.25
CA ASP A 412 3.75 -34.30 -9.42
C ASP A 412 2.22 -34.42 -9.60
N ALA A 413 1.47 -34.40 -8.50
CA ALA A 413 0.01 -34.49 -8.51
C ALA A 413 -0.69 -33.11 -8.65
N ALA A 414 0.01 -32.01 -8.35
CA ALA A 414 -0.52 -30.66 -8.42
C ALA A 414 -0.43 -30.08 -9.84
N LYS A 415 -1.24 -29.05 -10.13
CA LYS A 415 -0.98 -28.16 -11.27
C LYS A 415 -0.19 -26.94 -10.77
N SER A 416 0.86 -26.58 -11.50
CA SER A 416 1.68 -25.40 -11.21
C SER A 416 1.87 -24.56 -12.47
N GLY A 417 2.17 -23.27 -12.29
CA GLY A 417 2.44 -22.33 -13.38
C GLY A 417 1.75 -21.00 -13.19
N LEU A 418 2.20 -20.03 -13.98
CA LEU A 418 1.63 -18.67 -13.98
C LEU A 418 0.16 -18.73 -14.43
N PHE A 419 -0.72 -18.07 -13.69
CA PHE A 419 -2.16 -17.96 -13.98
C PHE A 419 -2.89 -19.31 -14.14
N VAL A 420 -2.42 -20.38 -13.51
CA VAL A 420 -3.21 -21.62 -13.38
C VAL A 420 -4.29 -21.38 -12.33
N PRO A 421 -5.60 -21.47 -12.70
CA PRO A 421 -6.66 -21.19 -11.75
C PRO A 421 -6.73 -22.21 -10.60
N PRO A 422 -7.10 -21.80 -9.37
CA PRO A 422 -7.40 -22.73 -8.29
C PRO A 422 -8.50 -23.72 -8.65
N SER A 423 -8.47 -24.93 -8.07
CA SER A 423 -9.41 -26.02 -8.38
C SER A 423 -9.88 -26.73 -7.11
N ASP A 424 -11.07 -27.36 -7.20
CA ASP A 424 -11.58 -28.28 -6.19
C ASP A 424 -11.16 -29.76 -6.43
N LYS A 425 -10.59 -30.04 -7.61
CA LYS A 425 -10.19 -31.40 -8.03
C LYS A 425 -8.76 -31.75 -7.61
N TYR A 426 -7.84 -30.81 -7.70
CA TYR A 426 -6.42 -30.98 -7.44
C TYR A 426 -5.87 -29.76 -6.68
N GLU A 427 -4.66 -29.91 -6.13
CA GLU A 427 -3.93 -28.78 -5.58
C GLU A 427 -3.36 -27.92 -6.73
N THR A 428 -3.45 -26.62 -6.58
CA THR A 428 -2.76 -25.65 -7.45
C THR A 428 -1.60 -25.05 -6.66
N ILE A 429 -0.38 -25.15 -7.21
CA ILE A 429 0.81 -24.54 -6.61
C ILE A 429 1.13 -23.27 -7.40
N MET A 430 0.96 -22.13 -6.76
CA MET A 430 1.25 -20.82 -7.32
C MET A 430 2.65 -20.37 -6.92
N LEU A 431 3.44 -19.90 -7.87
CA LEU A 431 4.72 -19.21 -7.64
C LEU A 431 4.82 -18.02 -8.61
N PRO A 432 4.98 -16.78 -8.10
CA PRO A 432 4.82 -16.40 -6.69
C PRO A 432 3.42 -16.73 -6.16
N GLY A 433 3.33 -17.05 -4.86
CA GLY A 433 2.02 -17.22 -4.20
C GLY A 433 1.32 -15.87 -3.93
N ALA A 434 0.26 -15.86 -3.14
CA ALA A 434 -0.51 -14.66 -2.82
C ALA A 434 0.30 -13.54 -2.13
N LEU A 435 1.41 -13.87 -1.46
CA LEU A 435 2.33 -12.83 -0.96
C LEU A 435 3.05 -12.10 -2.09
N GLY A 436 3.12 -12.71 -3.27
CA GLY A 436 3.67 -12.12 -4.49
C GLY A 436 5.19 -11.99 -4.51
N GLY A 437 5.73 -11.69 -5.68
CA GLY A 437 7.14 -11.39 -5.91
C GLY A 437 7.54 -10.02 -5.42
N ALA A 438 6.67 -9.02 -5.61
CA ALA A 438 6.76 -7.69 -5.00
C ALA A 438 5.50 -7.41 -4.17
N ASN A 439 5.69 -6.70 -3.05
CA ASN A 439 4.63 -6.34 -2.13
C ASN A 439 4.87 -4.92 -1.59
N PHE A 440 4.11 -4.46 -0.59
CA PHE A 440 4.33 -3.13 0.00
C PHE A 440 5.77 -2.99 0.52
N GLY A 441 6.33 -1.81 0.35
CA GLY A 441 7.70 -1.54 0.81
C GLY A 441 8.82 -2.13 -0.05
N ASN A 442 8.52 -2.96 -1.04
CA ASN A 442 9.52 -3.71 -1.82
C ASN A 442 10.20 -2.91 -2.93
N THR A 443 9.73 -1.70 -3.25
CA THR A 443 10.31 -0.90 -4.33
C THR A 443 10.98 0.38 -3.83
N ALA A 444 12.07 0.75 -4.48
CA ALA A 444 12.73 2.05 -4.33
C ALA A 444 13.27 2.50 -5.69
N ALA A 445 13.50 3.79 -5.87
CA ALA A 445 14.00 4.32 -7.12
C ALA A 445 15.07 5.40 -6.91
N ASP A 446 16.05 5.46 -7.82
CA ASP A 446 16.80 6.68 -8.08
C ASP A 446 16.13 7.38 -9.28
N PRO A 447 15.24 8.35 -9.06
CA PRO A 447 14.44 8.92 -10.14
C PRO A 447 15.30 9.70 -11.15
N LYS A 448 16.46 10.23 -10.72
CA LYS A 448 17.37 11.00 -11.58
C LYS A 448 18.15 10.10 -12.53
N LYS A 449 18.51 8.90 -12.08
CA LYS A 449 19.26 7.92 -12.88
C LYS A 449 18.34 6.93 -13.60
N GLY A 450 17.02 7.00 -13.41
CA GLY A 450 16.08 6.06 -14.00
C GLY A 450 16.26 4.62 -13.50
N MET A 451 16.70 4.45 -12.25
CA MET A 451 16.95 3.13 -11.67
C MET A 451 15.79 2.73 -10.75
N LEU A 452 15.27 1.55 -11.00
CA LEU A 452 14.28 0.88 -10.13
C LEU A 452 14.97 -0.26 -9.39
N TYR A 453 14.75 -0.33 -8.08
CA TYR A 453 15.21 -1.40 -7.22
C TYR A 453 14.00 -2.16 -6.69
N ILE A 454 14.02 -3.48 -6.79
CA ILE A 454 12.94 -4.35 -6.33
C ILE A 454 13.52 -5.36 -5.36
N LEU A 455 13.00 -5.40 -4.13
CA LEU A 455 13.23 -6.50 -3.21
C LEU A 455 12.22 -7.60 -3.53
N THR A 456 12.72 -8.74 -3.99
CA THR A 456 11.88 -9.87 -4.42
C THR A 456 11.78 -10.94 -3.35
N GLN A 457 10.66 -11.67 -3.39
CA GLN A 457 10.45 -12.88 -2.59
C GLN A 457 9.77 -13.96 -3.45
N GLU A 458 10.05 -15.23 -3.13
CA GLU A 458 9.52 -16.39 -3.86
C GLU A 458 8.95 -17.41 -2.87
N TYR A 459 7.79 -17.08 -2.27
CA TYR A 459 7.04 -17.99 -1.43
C TYR A 459 5.94 -18.64 -2.26
N PRO A 460 5.97 -19.97 -2.48
CA PRO A 460 4.87 -20.64 -3.12
C PRO A 460 3.65 -20.70 -2.20
N SER A 461 2.48 -20.67 -2.78
CA SER A 461 1.22 -20.95 -2.10
C SER A 461 0.58 -22.20 -2.70
N VAL A 462 0.00 -23.05 -1.86
CA VAL A 462 -0.70 -24.25 -2.29
C VAL A 462 -2.17 -24.10 -1.96
N TYR A 463 -3.03 -24.17 -2.96
CA TYR A 463 -4.47 -24.02 -2.82
C TYR A 463 -5.20 -25.25 -3.31
N LYS A 464 -6.26 -25.59 -2.61
CA LYS A 464 -7.32 -26.48 -3.08
C LYS A 464 -8.63 -25.92 -2.58
N LEU A 465 -9.52 -25.58 -3.49
CA LEU A 465 -10.83 -25.08 -3.13
C LEU A 465 -11.71 -26.23 -2.63
N ASN A 466 -12.56 -25.96 -1.68
CA ASN A 466 -13.52 -26.95 -1.18
C ASN A 466 -14.92 -26.37 -1.26
N ARG A 467 -15.84 -27.14 -1.78
CA ARG A 467 -17.24 -26.77 -1.75
C ARG A 467 -17.74 -26.78 -0.30
N ILE A 468 -18.25 -25.64 0.16
CA ILE A 468 -18.97 -25.58 1.42
C ILE A 468 -20.37 -26.15 1.17
N LYS A 469 -20.77 -27.16 1.93
CA LYS A 469 -22.13 -27.68 1.86
C LYS A 469 -23.12 -26.62 2.30
N SER A 470 -24.24 -26.49 1.60
CA SER A 470 -25.31 -25.58 2.01
C SER A 470 -25.88 -25.97 3.37
N ALA A 471 -26.50 -25.03 4.09
CA ALA A 471 -27.17 -25.32 5.36
C ALA A 471 -28.20 -26.46 5.22
N LYS A 472 -28.90 -26.54 4.07
CA LYS A 472 -29.84 -27.62 3.78
C LYS A 472 -29.16 -28.99 3.64
N GLU A 473 -27.97 -29.04 2.98
CA GLU A 473 -27.19 -30.28 2.87
C GLU A 473 -26.59 -30.70 4.22
N LEU A 474 -26.25 -29.73 5.07
CA LEU A 474 -25.76 -29.98 6.44
C LEU A 474 -26.90 -30.51 7.35
N MET A 475 -28.09 -29.90 7.29
CA MET A 475 -29.24 -30.31 8.08
C MET A 475 -29.75 -31.69 7.66
N SER A 476 -29.73 -32.05 6.39
CA SER A 476 -30.13 -33.37 5.89
C SER A 476 -29.11 -34.47 6.25
N ALA A 477 -27.90 -34.15 6.56
CA ALA A 477 -26.84 -35.11 6.92
C ALA A 477 -26.80 -35.42 8.44
N GLY A 478 -27.53 -34.68 9.28
CA GLY A 478 -27.48 -34.83 10.74
C GLY A 478 -26.09 -34.64 11.35
N ASP A 479 -25.20 -33.89 10.66
CA ASP A 479 -23.78 -33.81 10.97
C ASP A 479 -23.48 -32.60 11.87
N VAL A 480 -23.73 -32.77 13.17
CA VAL A 480 -23.43 -31.78 14.20
C VAL A 480 -21.92 -31.47 14.24
N GLU A 481 -21.09 -32.50 14.06
CA GLU A 481 -19.63 -32.35 14.07
C GLU A 481 -19.13 -31.43 12.94
N LEU A 482 -19.75 -31.50 11.76
CA LEU A 482 -19.39 -30.62 10.65
C LEU A 482 -19.85 -29.18 10.91
N ALA A 483 -21.03 -29.00 11.50
CA ALA A 483 -21.51 -27.68 11.91
C ALA A 483 -20.58 -27.04 12.96
N GLU A 484 -20.12 -27.81 13.94
CA GLU A 484 -19.13 -27.38 14.94
C GLU A 484 -17.80 -27.01 14.30
N LYS A 485 -17.30 -27.79 13.33
CA LYS A 485 -16.08 -27.47 12.58
C LYS A 485 -16.22 -26.18 11.79
N ILE A 486 -17.33 -25.98 11.11
CA ILE A 486 -17.62 -24.74 10.35
C ILE A 486 -17.64 -23.55 11.31
N TYR A 487 -18.36 -23.66 12.42
CA TYR A 487 -18.43 -22.62 13.43
C TYR A 487 -17.03 -22.30 13.98
N THR A 488 -16.30 -23.32 14.39
CA THR A 488 -14.95 -23.18 14.96
C THR A 488 -13.98 -22.49 14.00
N ASN A 489 -14.03 -22.86 12.72
CA ASN A 489 -13.07 -22.34 11.74
C ASN A 489 -13.43 -20.95 11.19
N ASN A 490 -14.73 -20.61 11.13
CA ASN A 490 -15.17 -19.41 10.42
C ASN A 490 -15.87 -18.38 11.31
N CYS A 491 -16.49 -18.78 12.40
CA CYS A 491 -17.39 -17.92 13.18
C CYS A 491 -16.88 -17.63 14.60
N ARG A 492 -16.25 -18.61 15.22
CA ARG A 492 -15.82 -18.60 16.63
C ARG A 492 -14.94 -17.41 16.99
N ALA A 493 -14.03 -17.02 16.11
CA ALA A 493 -13.11 -15.90 16.37
C ALA A 493 -13.86 -14.60 16.66
N CYS A 494 -14.99 -14.40 16.02
CA CYS A 494 -15.80 -13.19 16.16
C CYS A 494 -16.98 -13.39 17.13
N HIS A 495 -17.63 -14.57 17.12
CA HIS A 495 -18.86 -14.80 17.86
C HIS A 495 -18.67 -15.51 19.21
N GLY A 496 -17.44 -15.82 19.61
CA GLY A 496 -17.10 -16.41 20.90
C GLY A 496 -17.14 -17.95 20.90
N ASP A 497 -16.66 -18.56 21.98
CA ASP A 497 -16.59 -20.03 22.11
C ASP A 497 -17.98 -20.68 22.26
N ASN A 498 -18.91 -19.97 22.86
CA ASN A 498 -20.29 -20.40 23.10
C ASN A 498 -21.31 -19.57 22.34
N MET A 499 -20.93 -18.98 21.21
CA MET A 499 -21.79 -18.11 20.38
C MET A 499 -22.29 -16.85 21.11
N GLU A 500 -21.62 -16.45 22.18
CA GLU A 500 -22.00 -15.32 23.03
C GLU A 500 -21.79 -13.95 22.37
N GLY A 501 -20.98 -13.88 21.33
CA GLY A 501 -20.53 -12.63 20.71
C GLY A 501 -19.27 -12.08 21.38
N ARG A 502 -18.46 -11.32 20.62
CA ARG A 502 -17.25 -10.64 21.12
C ARG A 502 -17.12 -9.27 20.47
N GLY A 503 -16.90 -8.25 21.29
CA GLY A 503 -16.76 -6.88 20.80
C GLY A 503 -18.01 -6.40 20.05
N ILE A 504 -17.90 -6.14 18.75
CA ILE A 504 -19.00 -5.71 17.88
C ILE A 504 -19.78 -6.89 17.26
N ALA A 505 -19.27 -8.12 17.37
CA ALA A 505 -19.94 -9.29 16.81
C ALA A 505 -21.11 -9.70 17.73
N PRO A 506 -22.34 -9.79 17.22
CA PRO A 506 -23.50 -10.15 18.03
C PRO A 506 -23.41 -11.60 18.49
N GLY A 507 -24.07 -11.92 19.61
CA GLY A 507 -24.30 -13.30 20.02
C GLY A 507 -25.17 -14.04 18.99
N LEU A 508 -24.87 -15.32 18.75
CA LEU A 508 -25.61 -16.15 17.79
C LEU A 508 -26.55 -17.18 18.48
N VAL A 509 -26.53 -17.27 19.81
CA VAL A 509 -27.28 -18.26 20.58
C VAL A 509 -28.76 -18.27 20.17
N ASP A 510 -29.37 -17.11 19.95
CA ASP A 510 -30.78 -16.95 19.58
C ASP A 510 -30.98 -16.46 18.15
N ALA A 511 -29.98 -16.59 17.28
CA ALA A 511 -30.06 -16.05 15.93
C ALA A 511 -31.26 -16.59 15.14
N GLY A 512 -31.57 -17.88 15.27
CA GLY A 512 -32.73 -18.51 14.63
C GLY A 512 -34.11 -18.04 15.14
N GLN A 513 -34.16 -17.36 16.30
CA GLN A 513 -35.39 -16.74 16.81
C GLN A 513 -35.53 -15.28 16.40
N ARG A 514 -34.41 -14.63 16.09
CA ARG A 514 -34.35 -13.19 15.76
C ARG A 514 -34.38 -12.90 14.27
N ILE A 515 -33.93 -13.84 13.44
CA ILE A 515 -33.76 -13.68 11.99
C ILE A 515 -34.60 -14.77 11.32
N LEU A 516 -35.56 -14.39 10.45
CA LEU A 516 -36.28 -15.34 9.62
C LEU A 516 -35.28 -16.05 8.70
N PHE A 517 -35.50 -17.36 8.49
CA PHE A 517 -34.58 -18.21 7.70
C PHE A 517 -34.35 -17.67 6.28
N ASP A 518 -35.35 -17.01 5.70
CA ASP A 518 -35.25 -16.39 4.38
C ASP A 518 -34.40 -15.10 4.39
N ASP A 519 -34.39 -14.35 5.49
CA ASP A 519 -33.49 -13.18 5.66
C ASP A 519 -32.04 -13.60 5.94
N PHE A 520 -31.85 -14.81 6.47
CA PHE A 520 -30.52 -15.38 6.68
C PHE A 520 -29.85 -15.89 5.39
N LYS A 521 -30.66 -16.09 4.32
CA LYS A 521 -30.15 -16.50 2.99
C LYS A 521 -29.72 -15.35 2.10
N ASN A 522 -30.12 -14.14 2.41
CA ASN A 522 -29.81 -12.92 1.69
C ASN A 522 -28.79 -12.09 2.46
#